data_5808963ee686ce59d10a9206b2d81c6e
#
_entry.id   5808963ee686ce59d10a9206b2d81c6e
#
_cell.length_a   1.000
_cell.length_b   1.000
_cell.length_c   1.000
_cell.angle_alpha   90.00
_cell.angle_beta   90.00
_cell.angle_gamma   90.00
#
_symmetry.space_group_name_H-M   'P 1'
#
loop_
_entity.id
_entity.type
_entity.pdbx_description
1 polymer ?
#
loop_
_entity_poly.entity_id
_entity_poly.type
_entity_poly.pdbx_seq_one_letter_code
_entity_poly.pdbx_strand_id
1 'polypeptide(L)'
;YMISFYKRMDYLVTVNPVFIDRLADYGIPKEKIAYIPNVVSEKNFYPVGERKKREARKKYGIRQEAFTVLCAGQLQKRKGVFDFLDIAEKMPECEFVWAGGFSFGRISEGYEEIKTRMEKLPKNVKFLGLVEREEMNEIYNMSDVMFLPSYEELFPMTILEAMNCRLPVLVRNLEVYRPILFDYVLRGKDQKEFIKILERLKNDPEFYKESAESAFTGHKFYSREHVGKMWKIFYERVFQEEGEKNGAESRHSASDGSVILWEDKKQQYI
;
A
#
# COMPACT_ATOMS: atom_id res chain seq x y z
N TYR A 1 -1.30 6.29 -27.32
CA TYR A 1 -1.23 7.74 -27.01
C TYR A 1 -0.37 8.02 -25.78
N MET A 2 -0.60 7.37 -24.62
CA MET A 2 0.21 7.59 -23.40
C MET A 2 1.70 7.26 -23.57
N ILE A 3 2.04 6.16 -24.23
CA ILE A 3 3.46 5.78 -24.46
C ILE A 3 4.18 6.82 -25.30
N SER A 4 3.55 7.39 -26.35
CA SER A 4 4.15 8.48 -27.14
C SER A 4 4.41 9.72 -26.31
N PHE A 5 3.58 10.00 -25.31
CA PHE A 5 3.79 11.08 -24.36
C PHE A 5 5.00 10.80 -23.46
N TYR A 6 5.07 9.62 -22.85
CA TYR A 6 6.19 9.24 -21.98
C TYR A 6 7.55 9.24 -22.72
N LYS A 7 7.59 8.85 -24.00
CA LYS A 7 8.81 8.89 -24.82
C LYS A 7 9.38 10.30 -25.01
N ARG A 8 8.55 11.33 -24.86
CA ARG A 8 8.98 12.75 -25.00
C ARG A 8 9.49 13.37 -23.70
N MET A 9 9.28 12.67 -22.56
CA MET A 9 9.76 13.17 -21.28
C MET A 9 11.25 12.89 -21.14
N ASP A 10 11.98 13.84 -20.56
CA ASP A 10 13.41 13.68 -20.26
C ASP A 10 13.61 12.71 -19.10
N TYR A 11 12.74 12.79 -18.09
CA TYR A 11 12.76 11.91 -16.91
C TYR A 11 11.37 11.44 -16.54
N LEU A 12 11.29 10.23 -16.01
CA LEU A 12 10.07 9.62 -15.47
C LEU A 12 10.34 9.14 -14.05
N VAL A 13 9.34 9.26 -13.20
CA VAL A 13 9.36 8.66 -11.85
C VAL A 13 8.21 7.68 -11.73
N THR A 14 8.52 6.47 -11.26
CA THR A 14 7.53 5.46 -10.93
C THR A 14 7.51 5.16 -9.44
N VAL A 15 6.33 4.86 -8.91
CA VAL A 15 6.15 4.45 -7.50
C VAL A 15 6.34 2.94 -7.31
N ASN A 16 6.57 2.18 -8.37
CA ASN A 16 6.79 0.74 -8.30
C ASN A 16 7.82 0.30 -9.35
N PRO A 17 8.92 -0.37 -8.94
CA PRO A 17 10.01 -0.76 -9.84
C PRO A 17 9.59 -1.66 -11.00
N VAL A 18 8.54 -2.46 -10.84
CA VAL A 18 8.00 -3.34 -11.92
C VAL A 18 7.66 -2.54 -13.18
N PHE A 19 7.30 -1.27 -13.04
CA PHE A 19 6.97 -0.44 -14.20
C PHE A 19 8.20 0.04 -14.98
N ILE A 20 9.41 -0.02 -14.41
CA ILE A 20 10.64 0.31 -15.13
C ILE A 20 10.80 -0.67 -16.31
N ASP A 21 10.73 -1.97 -16.04
CA ASP A 21 10.84 -2.99 -17.09
C ASP A 21 9.68 -2.90 -18.09
N ARG A 22 8.46 -2.74 -17.61
CA ARG A 22 7.28 -2.59 -18.49
C ARG A 22 7.39 -1.37 -19.42
N LEU A 23 7.90 -0.26 -18.94
CA LEU A 23 8.10 0.93 -19.77
C LEU A 23 9.28 0.75 -20.74
N ALA A 24 10.31 0.03 -20.33
CA ALA A 24 11.43 -0.33 -21.21
C ALA A 24 11.00 -1.21 -22.39
N ASP A 25 10.08 -2.15 -22.17
CA ASP A 25 9.47 -2.98 -23.23
C ASP A 25 8.75 -2.14 -24.30
N TYR A 26 8.26 -0.96 -23.93
CA TYR A 26 7.70 0.02 -24.88
C TYR A 26 8.75 0.95 -25.49
N GLY A 27 10.04 0.72 -25.26
CA GLY A 27 11.16 1.48 -25.81
C GLY A 27 11.41 2.81 -25.11
N ILE A 28 11.16 2.89 -23.80
CA ILE A 28 11.59 4.00 -22.96
C ILE A 28 12.90 3.57 -22.27
N PRO A 29 14.00 4.32 -22.42
CA PRO A 29 15.26 3.98 -21.79
C PRO A 29 15.17 3.91 -20.27
N LYS A 30 15.71 2.84 -19.65
CA LYS A 30 15.62 2.63 -18.18
C LYS A 30 16.30 3.75 -17.38
N GLU A 31 17.36 4.33 -17.92
CA GLU A 31 18.10 5.44 -17.32
C GLU A 31 17.26 6.71 -17.16
N LYS A 32 16.18 6.85 -17.95
CA LYS A 32 15.20 7.94 -17.79
C LYS A 32 14.20 7.70 -16.69
N ILE A 33 14.14 6.48 -16.12
CA ILE A 33 13.06 6.07 -15.19
C ILE A 33 13.64 5.87 -13.81
N ALA A 34 13.26 6.71 -12.85
CA ALA A 34 13.61 6.54 -11.45
C ALA A 34 12.46 5.88 -10.66
N TYR A 35 12.83 5.03 -9.71
CA TYR A 35 11.91 4.55 -8.69
C TYR A 35 11.98 5.46 -7.46
N ILE A 36 10.87 6.09 -7.11
CA ILE A 36 10.73 6.83 -5.86
C ILE A 36 9.36 6.48 -5.30
N PRO A 37 9.27 5.80 -4.14
CA PRO A 37 8.01 5.33 -3.59
C PRO A 37 7.13 6.46 -3.07
N ASN A 38 5.87 6.16 -2.85
CA ASN A 38 4.97 7.01 -2.09
C ASN A 38 5.46 7.15 -0.64
N VAL A 39 5.01 8.23 0.01
CA VAL A 39 5.31 8.53 1.41
C VAL A 39 4.03 8.80 2.18
N VAL A 40 3.97 8.36 3.42
CA VAL A 40 2.89 8.67 4.36
C VAL A 40 3.42 9.44 5.54
N SER A 41 2.67 10.47 5.97
CA SER A 41 3.05 11.30 7.09
C SER A 41 2.87 10.59 8.43
N GLU A 42 3.94 10.41 9.16
CA GLU A 42 3.96 9.89 10.54
C GLU A 42 3.22 10.82 11.53
N LYS A 43 2.97 12.08 11.14
CA LYS A 43 2.15 13.01 11.93
C LYS A 43 0.66 12.71 11.84
N ASN A 44 0.22 12.11 10.74
CA ASN A 44 -1.18 11.82 10.48
C ASN A 44 -1.54 10.38 10.84
N PHE A 45 -0.58 9.46 10.73
CA PHE A 45 -0.76 8.02 10.98
C PHE A 45 0.32 7.56 11.95
N TYR A 46 -0.10 7.12 13.13
CA TYR A 46 0.77 6.72 14.23
C TYR A 46 0.02 5.79 15.19
N PRO A 47 0.74 4.93 15.93
CA PRO A 47 0.11 4.06 16.91
C PRO A 47 -0.49 4.85 18.06
N VAL A 48 -1.64 4.40 18.57
CA VAL A 48 -2.26 4.95 19.79
C VAL A 48 -2.33 3.90 20.89
N GLY A 49 -2.52 4.34 22.15
CA GLY A 49 -2.66 3.42 23.27
C GLY A 49 -4.07 2.82 23.39
N GLU A 50 -4.20 1.76 24.19
CA GLU A 50 -5.42 0.95 24.37
C GLU A 50 -6.67 1.77 24.71
N ARG A 51 -6.53 2.83 25.49
CA ARG A 51 -7.67 3.72 25.81
C ARG A 51 -8.29 4.31 24.55
N LYS A 52 -7.48 4.88 23.66
CA LYS A 52 -7.96 5.49 22.40
C LYS A 52 -8.51 4.42 21.44
N LYS A 53 -7.91 3.22 21.40
CA LYS A 53 -8.43 2.07 20.64
C LYS A 53 -9.84 1.73 21.09
N ARG A 54 -10.08 1.62 22.40
CA ARG A 54 -11.40 1.34 22.95
C ARG A 54 -12.42 2.45 22.67
N GLU A 55 -12.01 3.72 22.78
CA GLU A 55 -12.85 4.87 22.45
C GLU A 55 -13.26 4.83 20.97
N ALA A 56 -12.32 4.56 20.05
CA ALA A 56 -12.59 4.41 18.63
C ALA A 56 -13.54 3.22 18.36
N ARG A 57 -13.30 2.04 18.95
CA ARG A 57 -14.21 0.89 18.83
C ARG A 57 -15.64 1.23 19.28
N LYS A 58 -15.78 1.96 20.38
CA LYS A 58 -17.09 2.43 20.85
C LYS A 58 -17.74 3.40 19.84
N LYS A 59 -16.99 4.37 19.34
CA LYS A 59 -17.46 5.35 18.33
C LYS A 59 -18.01 4.66 17.08
N TYR A 60 -17.32 3.66 16.57
CA TYR A 60 -17.70 2.94 15.35
C TYR A 60 -18.57 1.69 15.62
N GLY A 61 -18.96 1.44 16.89
CA GLY A 61 -19.81 0.33 17.29
C GLY A 61 -19.16 -1.04 17.07
N ILE A 62 -17.85 -1.15 17.23
CA ILE A 62 -17.09 -2.40 17.15
C ILE A 62 -17.07 -3.08 18.53
N ARG A 63 -17.24 -4.40 18.56
CA ARG A 63 -17.13 -5.17 19.81
C ARG A 63 -15.73 -5.01 20.40
N GLN A 64 -15.67 -4.72 21.71
CA GLN A 64 -14.38 -4.35 22.37
C GLN A 64 -13.32 -5.43 22.29
N GLU A 65 -13.74 -6.69 22.48
CA GLU A 65 -12.83 -7.84 22.56
C GLU A 65 -12.75 -8.65 21.25
N ALA A 66 -13.43 -8.21 20.17
CA ALA A 66 -13.41 -8.93 18.92
C ALA A 66 -12.14 -8.60 18.12
N PHE A 67 -11.54 -9.62 17.52
CA PHE A 67 -10.49 -9.42 16.52
C PHE A 67 -11.07 -8.70 15.30
N THR A 68 -10.53 -7.54 15.00
CA THR A 68 -11.10 -6.61 14.00
C THR A 68 -10.23 -6.56 12.75
N VAL A 69 -10.81 -6.98 11.62
CA VAL A 69 -10.19 -7.01 10.30
C VAL A 69 -10.64 -5.78 9.50
N LEU A 70 -9.70 -4.91 9.15
CA LEU A 70 -9.94 -3.70 8.39
C LEU A 70 -9.57 -3.88 6.92
N CYS A 71 -10.44 -3.47 6.01
CA CYS A 71 -10.08 -3.12 4.64
C CYS A 71 -10.32 -1.63 4.40
N ALA A 72 -9.41 -0.96 3.72
CA ALA A 72 -9.56 0.45 3.36
C ALA A 72 -9.34 0.66 1.86
N GLY A 73 -10.33 1.23 1.18
CA GLY A 73 -10.27 1.47 -0.25
C GLY A 73 -11.64 1.57 -0.92
N GLN A 74 -11.64 1.89 -2.19
CA GLN A 74 -12.87 1.98 -2.99
C GLN A 74 -13.60 0.64 -3.06
N LEU A 75 -14.93 0.68 -3.07
CA LEU A 75 -15.76 -0.49 -3.32
C LEU A 75 -15.74 -0.83 -4.81
N GLN A 76 -14.87 -1.78 -5.19
CA GLN A 76 -14.69 -2.29 -6.55
C GLN A 76 -14.36 -3.79 -6.50
N LYS A 77 -14.76 -4.56 -7.53
CA LYS A 77 -14.46 -6.00 -7.61
C LYS A 77 -12.96 -6.27 -7.47
N ARG A 78 -12.13 -5.50 -8.18
CA ARG A 78 -10.68 -5.67 -8.15
C ARG A 78 -10.07 -5.45 -6.74
N LYS A 79 -10.78 -4.78 -5.83
CA LYS A 79 -10.36 -4.61 -4.43
C LYS A 79 -10.66 -5.82 -3.55
N GLY A 80 -11.30 -6.86 -4.10
CA GLY A 80 -11.57 -8.10 -3.39
C GLY A 80 -12.71 -8.02 -2.38
N VAL A 81 -13.71 -7.16 -2.63
CA VAL A 81 -14.88 -6.98 -1.75
C VAL A 81 -15.61 -8.31 -1.50
N PHE A 82 -15.74 -9.16 -2.51
CA PHE A 82 -16.40 -10.46 -2.37
C PHE A 82 -15.60 -11.41 -1.48
N ASP A 83 -14.27 -11.51 -1.67
CA ASP A 83 -13.43 -12.31 -0.76
C ASP A 83 -13.51 -11.83 0.68
N PHE A 84 -13.53 -10.51 0.88
CA PHE A 84 -13.68 -9.93 2.21
C PHE A 84 -15.00 -10.37 2.86
N LEU A 85 -16.11 -10.31 2.13
CA LEU A 85 -17.43 -10.70 2.61
C LEU A 85 -17.54 -12.22 2.86
N ASP A 86 -17.04 -13.03 1.94
CA ASP A 86 -17.07 -14.49 2.06
C ASP A 86 -16.21 -15.00 3.22
N ILE A 87 -15.09 -14.32 3.51
CA ILE A 87 -14.25 -14.62 4.68
C ILE A 87 -14.94 -14.19 5.96
N ALA A 88 -15.60 -13.03 5.96
CA ALA A 88 -16.36 -12.57 7.12
C ALA A 88 -17.49 -13.54 7.51
N GLU A 89 -18.19 -14.15 6.54
CA GLU A 89 -19.19 -15.20 6.80
C GLU A 89 -18.61 -16.44 7.48
N LYS A 90 -17.33 -16.77 7.16
CA LYS A 90 -16.64 -17.94 7.69
C LYS A 90 -15.97 -17.67 9.06
N MET A 91 -15.88 -16.39 9.46
CA MET A 91 -15.25 -15.97 10.72
C MET A 91 -16.19 -15.07 11.54
N PRO A 92 -17.37 -15.57 11.96
CA PRO A 92 -18.43 -14.75 12.60
C PRO A 92 -18.01 -14.20 13.98
N GLU A 93 -17.00 -14.75 14.60
CA GLU A 93 -16.44 -14.26 15.87
C GLU A 93 -15.56 -13.02 15.71
N CYS A 94 -15.05 -12.74 14.49
CA CYS A 94 -14.30 -11.53 14.18
C CYS A 94 -15.21 -10.39 13.74
N GLU A 95 -14.74 -9.16 13.83
CA GLU A 95 -15.38 -7.99 13.21
C GLU A 95 -14.67 -7.66 11.90
N PHE A 96 -15.44 -7.40 10.87
CA PHE A 96 -14.94 -7.00 9.56
C PHE A 96 -15.40 -5.59 9.22
N VAL A 97 -14.47 -4.68 8.98
CA VAL A 97 -14.76 -3.27 8.73
C VAL A 97 -14.20 -2.87 7.38
N TRP A 98 -15.03 -2.25 6.55
CA TRP A 98 -14.59 -1.66 5.30
C TRP A 98 -14.72 -0.14 5.35
N ALA A 99 -13.58 0.57 5.27
CA ALA A 99 -13.52 2.03 5.16
C ALA A 99 -13.35 2.42 3.69
N GLY A 100 -14.37 3.03 3.11
CA GLY A 100 -14.42 3.45 1.72
C GLY A 100 -15.75 3.17 1.06
N GLY A 101 -15.98 3.79 -0.09
CA GLY A 101 -17.25 3.76 -0.79
C GLY A 101 -17.09 3.68 -2.31
N PHE A 102 -18.17 3.88 -3.02
CA PHE A 102 -18.22 3.97 -4.48
C PHE A 102 -17.80 5.39 -4.93
N SER A 103 -16.50 5.62 -5.11
CA SER A 103 -15.98 6.95 -5.48
C SER A 103 -16.50 7.48 -6.81
N PHE A 104 -16.91 6.58 -7.72
CA PHE A 104 -17.47 6.93 -9.03
C PHE A 104 -18.97 6.57 -9.15
N GLY A 105 -19.66 6.33 -8.02
CA GLY A 105 -21.07 5.97 -8.02
C GLY A 105 -21.34 4.72 -8.86
N ARG A 106 -22.36 4.76 -9.72
CA ARG A 106 -22.80 3.63 -10.57
C ARG A 106 -21.79 3.20 -11.64
N ILE A 107 -20.77 4.04 -11.94
CA ILE A 107 -19.73 3.73 -12.94
C ILE A 107 -18.63 2.85 -12.30
N SER A 108 -18.64 2.70 -10.96
CA SER A 108 -17.66 1.83 -10.28
C SER A 108 -17.79 0.39 -10.75
N GLU A 109 -16.66 -0.26 -10.99
CA GLU A 109 -16.62 -1.67 -11.40
C GLU A 109 -17.35 -2.56 -10.38
N GLY A 110 -18.35 -3.31 -10.84
CA GLY A 110 -19.12 -4.23 -10.02
C GLY A 110 -20.15 -3.55 -9.10
N TYR A 111 -20.53 -2.30 -9.36
CA TYR A 111 -21.43 -1.53 -8.50
C TYR A 111 -22.71 -2.28 -8.13
N GLU A 112 -23.50 -2.77 -9.11
CA GLU A 112 -24.78 -3.44 -8.87
C GLU A 112 -24.60 -4.75 -8.11
N GLU A 113 -23.58 -5.53 -8.41
CA GLU A 113 -23.31 -6.81 -7.73
C GLU A 113 -22.89 -6.58 -6.26
N ILE A 114 -21.99 -5.62 -6.02
CA ILE A 114 -21.54 -5.27 -4.67
C ILE A 114 -22.73 -4.73 -3.88
N LYS A 115 -23.55 -3.85 -4.46
CA LYS A 115 -24.71 -3.29 -3.82
C LYS A 115 -25.73 -4.36 -3.42
N THR A 116 -26.02 -5.31 -4.33
CA THR A 116 -26.88 -6.45 -4.05
C THR A 116 -26.33 -7.30 -2.90
N ARG A 117 -25.01 -7.53 -2.87
CA ARG A 117 -24.37 -8.29 -1.79
C ARG A 117 -24.42 -7.53 -0.46
N MET A 118 -24.40 -6.20 -0.49
CA MET A 118 -24.53 -5.35 0.71
C MET A 118 -25.94 -5.35 1.31
N GLU A 119 -26.97 -5.75 0.58
CA GLU A 119 -28.35 -5.89 1.13
C GLU A 119 -28.48 -7.04 2.14
N LYS A 120 -27.56 -8.01 2.09
CA LYS A 120 -27.54 -9.20 2.96
C LYS A 120 -26.14 -9.37 3.57
N LEU A 121 -25.75 -8.40 4.39
CA LEU A 121 -24.45 -8.45 5.06
C LEU A 121 -24.45 -9.45 6.21
N PRO A 122 -23.32 -10.15 6.43
CA PRO A 122 -23.06 -10.84 7.69
C PRO A 122 -23.13 -9.86 8.86
N LYS A 123 -23.62 -10.33 10.02
CA LYS A 123 -23.82 -9.48 11.21
C LYS A 123 -22.53 -8.84 11.74
N ASN A 124 -21.39 -9.45 11.43
CA ASN A 124 -20.05 -9.03 11.83
C ASN A 124 -19.35 -8.14 10.78
N VAL A 125 -20.09 -7.64 9.78
CA VAL A 125 -19.54 -6.75 8.75
C VAL A 125 -20.11 -5.34 8.89
N LYS A 126 -19.23 -4.35 8.78
CA LYS A 126 -19.57 -2.93 8.74
C LYS A 126 -18.92 -2.22 7.59
N PHE A 127 -19.71 -1.50 6.81
CA PHE A 127 -19.23 -0.54 5.81
C PHE A 127 -19.36 0.87 6.40
N LEU A 128 -18.23 1.56 6.54
CA LEU A 128 -18.20 2.94 7.07
C LEU A 128 -18.53 3.99 6.00
N GLY A 129 -18.54 3.59 4.71
CA GLY A 129 -18.67 4.54 3.61
C GLY A 129 -17.40 5.35 3.40
N LEU A 130 -17.54 6.50 2.77
CA LEU A 130 -16.45 7.45 2.60
C LEU A 130 -16.12 8.06 3.98
N VAL A 131 -14.87 7.97 4.35
CA VAL A 131 -14.35 8.43 5.63
C VAL A 131 -13.39 9.59 5.37
N GLU A 132 -13.47 10.62 6.20
CA GLU A 132 -12.53 11.75 6.14
C GLU A 132 -11.11 11.29 6.51
N ARG A 133 -10.12 11.90 5.86
CA ARG A 133 -8.72 11.50 6.02
C ARG A 133 -8.22 11.59 7.47
N GLU A 134 -8.72 12.56 8.19
CA GLU A 134 -8.40 12.85 9.60
C GLU A 134 -8.90 11.75 10.54
N GLU A 135 -9.98 11.05 10.19
CA GLU A 135 -10.56 9.96 10.98
C GLU A 135 -9.85 8.61 10.72
N MET A 136 -9.14 8.48 9.60
CA MET A 136 -8.52 7.21 9.21
C MET A 136 -7.50 6.70 10.25
N ASN A 137 -6.79 7.58 10.95
CA ASN A 137 -5.87 7.13 12.01
C ASN A 137 -6.60 6.38 13.14
N GLU A 138 -7.81 6.83 13.53
CA GLU A 138 -8.63 6.14 14.52
C GLU A 138 -9.08 4.76 14.01
N ILE A 139 -9.44 4.69 12.72
CA ILE A 139 -9.93 3.46 12.07
C ILE A 139 -8.82 2.42 11.98
N TYR A 140 -7.59 2.81 11.61
CA TYR A 140 -6.45 1.89 11.65
C TYR A 140 -6.21 1.39 13.08
N ASN A 141 -6.18 2.30 14.04
CA ASN A 141 -5.85 1.95 15.42
C ASN A 141 -6.95 1.16 16.17
N MET A 142 -8.22 1.24 15.77
CA MET A 142 -9.28 0.39 16.34
C MET A 142 -9.23 -1.05 15.85
N SER A 143 -8.47 -1.31 14.79
CA SER A 143 -8.37 -2.60 14.11
C SER A 143 -7.19 -3.42 14.63
N ASP A 144 -7.16 -4.71 14.31
CA ASP A 144 -6.09 -5.63 14.68
C ASP A 144 -5.27 -6.08 13.47
N VAL A 145 -5.82 -5.99 12.27
CA VAL A 145 -5.11 -6.29 11.02
C VAL A 145 -5.68 -5.47 9.86
N MET A 146 -4.80 -4.95 9.01
CA MET A 146 -5.16 -4.44 7.68
C MET A 146 -5.18 -5.60 6.70
N PHE A 147 -6.33 -5.87 6.08
CA PHE A 147 -6.52 -6.92 5.10
C PHE A 147 -6.89 -6.34 3.74
N LEU A 148 -6.03 -6.50 2.76
CA LEU A 148 -6.24 -5.98 1.40
C LEU A 148 -6.22 -7.15 0.39
N PRO A 149 -7.36 -7.81 0.13
CA PRO A 149 -7.46 -8.96 -0.79
C PRO A 149 -7.51 -8.55 -2.27
N SER A 150 -7.02 -7.37 -2.63
CA SER A 150 -7.07 -6.83 -3.99
C SER A 150 -6.47 -7.76 -5.02
N TYR A 151 -7.09 -7.84 -6.19
CA TYR A 151 -6.60 -8.58 -7.36
C TYR A 151 -5.62 -7.76 -8.20
N GLU A 152 -5.77 -6.43 -8.18
CA GLU A 152 -4.94 -5.50 -8.93
C GLU A 152 -4.62 -4.26 -8.10
N GLU A 153 -3.34 -3.91 -8.06
CA GLU A 153 -2.83 -2.72 -7.38
C GLU A 153 -1.60 -2.15 -8.09
N LEU A 154 -1.32 -0.90 -7.79
CA LEU A 154 -0.05 -0.26 -8.16
C LEU A 154 0.84 -0.12 -6.93
N PHE A 155 0.42 0.71 -6.00
CA PHE A 155 1.02 0.93 -4.69
C PHE A 155 0.00 1.58 -3.75
N PRO A 156 -0.78 0.79 -3.00
CA PRO A 156 -1.85 1.32 -2.17
C PRO A 156 -1.30 2.06 -0.95
N MET A 157 -1.68 3.33 -0.82
CA MET A 157 -1.30 4.20 0.30
C MET A 157 -1.78 3.66 1.66
N THR A 158 -2.93 2.98 1.66
CA THR A 158 -3.55 2.40 2.85
C THR A 158 -2.66 1.36 3.55
N ILE A 159 -1.77 0.69 2.82
CA ILE A 159 -0.77 -0.21 3.38
C ILE A 159 0.26 0.60 4.20
N LEU A 160 0.78 1.70 3.66
CA LEU A 160 1.75 2.54 4.37
C LEU A 160 1.13 3.20 5.60
N GLU A 161 -0.14 3.61 5.51
CA GLU A 161 -0.91 4.18 6.62
C GLU A 161 -1.07 3.14 7.75
N ALA A 162 -1.41 1.89 7.39
CA ALA A 162 -1.50 0.78 8.35
C ALA A 162 -0.14 0.45 9.00
N MET A 163 0.94 0.41 8.21
CA MET A 163 2.30 0.20 8.71
C MET A 163 2.70 1.29 9.72
N ASN A 164 2.40 2.57 9.43
CA ASN A 164 2.67 3.67 10.36
C ASN A 164 1.88 3.53 11.67
N CYS A 165 0.69 2.92 11.63
CA CYS A 165 -0.11 2.62 12.82
C CYS A 165 0.32 1.33 13.54
N ARG A 166 1.41 0.68 13.13
CA ARG A 166 1.91 -0.59 13.65
C ARG A 166 0.89 -1.73 13.55
N LEU A 167 0.10 -1.72 12.51
CA LEU A 167 -0.93 -2.71 12.24
C LEU A 167 -0.35 -3.81 11.34
N PRO A 168 -0.48 -5.11 11.70
CA PRO A 168 -0.15 -6.19 10.77
C PRO A 168 -0.87 -6.01 9.46
N VAL A 169 -0.20 -6.28 8.35
CA VAL A 169 -0.75 -6.13 7.01
C VAL A 169 -0.81 -7.48 6.31
N LEU A 170 -2.00 -7.88 5.87
CA LEU A 170 -2.24 -9.08 5.07
C LEU A 170 -2.73 -8.67 3.68
N VAL A 171 -2.02 -9.10 2.64
CA VAL A 171 -2.34 -8.78 1.24
C VAL A 171 -2.47 -10.04 0.39
N ARG A 172 -3.11 -9.91 -0.78
CA ARG A 172 -3.02 -10.95 -1.81
C ARG A 172 -1.57 -11.04 -2.33
N ASN A 173 -1.10 -12.25 -2.60
CA ASN A 173 0.24 -12.49 -3.12
C ASN A 173 0.34 -12.05 -4.59
N LEU A 174 0.46 -10.73 -4.81
CA LEU A 174 0.64 -10.12 -6.12
C LEU A 174 2.12 -9.88 -6.41
N GLU A 175 2.55 -10.15 -7.66
CA GLU A 175 3.91 -9.89 -8.11
C GLU A 175 4.36 -8.42 -7.90
N VAL A 176 3.44 -7.47 -8.12
CA VAL A 176 3.71 -6.04 -7.95
C VAL A 176 4.08 -5.66 -6.51
N TYR A 177 3.75 -6.48 -5.52
CA TYR A 177 4.07 -6.21 -4.12
C TYR A 177 5.47 -6.66 -3.70
N ARG A 178 6.08 -7.62 -4.41
CA ARG A 178 7.38 -8.17 -4.02
C ARG A 178 8.47 -7.10 -3.92
N PRO A 179 8.69 -6.24 -4.93
CA PRO A 179 9.75 -5.26 -4.90
C PRO A 179 9.44 -4.02 -4.07
N ILE A 180 8.20 -3.88 -3.57
CA ILE A 180 7.79 -2.70 -2.79
C ILE A 180 7.42 -3.02 -1.34
N LEU A 181 6.91 -4.19 -1.01
CA LEU A 181 6.52 -4.53 0.37
C LEU A 181 7.51 -5.50 1.04
N PHE A 182 8.47 -6.04 0.29
CA PHE A 182 9.47 -6.99 0.78
C PHE A 182 8.82 -8.07 1.67
N ASP A 183 9.43 -8.42 2.80
CA ASP A 183 8.89 -9.37 3.77
C ASP A 183 8.19 -8.68 4.97
N TYR A 184 7.87 -7.40 4.83
CA TYR A 184 7.20 -6.63 5.88
C TYR A 184 5.70 -6.90 6.02
N VAL A 185 5.11 -7.66 5.10
CA VAL A 185 3.68 -7.98 5.07
C VAL A 185 3.43 -9.47 4.93
N LEU A 186 2.29 -9.92 5.44
CA LEU A 186 1.78 -11.27 5.27
C LEU A 186 1.09 -11.40 3.90
N ARG A 187 1.22 -12.57 3.27
CA ARG A 187 0.67 -12.82 1.94
C ARG A 187 -0.12 -14.10 1.90
N GLY A 188 -1.32 -14.04 1.30
CA GLY A 188 -2.13 -15.21 0.98
C GLY A 188 -2.55 -15.20 -0.49
N LYS A 189 -2.70 -16.34 -1.10
CA LYS A 189 -3.07 -16.48 -2.52
C LYS A 189 -4.58 -16.62 -2.74
N ASP A 190 -5.31 -17.13 -1.75
CA ASP A 190 -6.73 -17.44 -1.81
C ASP A 190 -7.42 -17.28 -0.44
N GLN A 191 -8.74 -17.43 -0.40
CA GLN A 191 -9.53 -17.31 0.82
C GLN A 191 -9.08 -18.28 1.93
N LYS A 192 -8.66 -19.50 1.58
CA LYS A 192 -8.22 -20.51 2.55
C LYS A 192 -6.94 -20.08 3.27
N GLU A 193 -5.97 -19.54 2.52
CA GLU A 193 -4.74 -19.01 3.10
C GLU A 193 -5.00 -17.75 3.91
N PHE A 194 -5.88 -16.86 3.44
CA PHE A 194 -6.27 -15.66 4.19
C PHE A 194 -6.88 -16.02 5.55
N ILE A 195 -7.84 -16.95 5.58
CA ILE A 195 -8.47 -17.42 6.83
C ILE A 195 -7.41 -17.99 7.77
N LYS A 196 -6.55 -18.87 7.28
CA LYS A 196 -5.47 -19.47 8.09
C LYS A 196 -4.55 -18.42 8.71
N ILE A 197 -4.19 -17.38 7.97
CA ILE A 197 -3.33 -16.29 8.46
C ILE A 197 -4.08 -15.44 9.49
N LEU A 198 -5.36 -15.09 9.22
CA LEU A 198 -6.19 -14.32 10.14
C LEU A 198 -6.43 -15.08 11.46
N GLU A 199 -6.70 -16.38 11.39
CA GLU A 199 -6.81 -17.25 12.59
C GLU A 199 -5.51 -17.28 13.39
N ARG A 200 -4.36 -17.36 12.71
CA ARG A 200 -3.07 -17.33 13.37
C ARG A 200 -2.80 -15.99 14.03
N LEU A 201 -3.05 -14.87 13.35
CA LEU A 201 -2.93 -13.54 13.93
C LEU A 201 -3.82 -13.36 15.17
N LYS A 202 -5.03 -13.94 15.15
CA LYS A 202 -5.98 -13.88 16.28
C LYS A 202 -5.55 -14.74 17.47
N ASN A 203 -5.00 -15.93 17.23
CA ASN A 203 -4.80 -16.95 18.26
C ASN A 203 -3.34 -17.10 18.74
N ASP A 204 -2.37 -16.50 18.05
CA ASP A 204 -0.93 -16.59 18.34
C ASP A 204 -0.39 -15.17 18.61
N PRO A 205 -0.30 -14.76 19.91
CA PRO A 205 0.15 -13.40 20.27
C PRO A 205 1.59 -13.10 19.85
N GLU A 206 2.48 -14.09 19.80
CA GLU A 206 3.85 -13.87 19.37
C GLU A 206 3.90 -13.61 17.85
N PHE A 207 3.20 -14.41 17.06
CA PHE A 207 3.08 -14.17 15.63
C PHE A 207 2.43 -12.82 15.31
N TYR A 208 1.42 -12.41 16.09
CA TYR A 208 0.81 -11.08 15.96
C TYR A 208 1.85 -9.99 16.20
N LYS A 209 2.58 -10.08 17.30
CA LYS A 209 3.60 -9.10 17.67
C LYS A 209 4.72 -9.02 16.62
N GLU A 210 5.25 -10.14 16.17
CA GLU A 210 6.26 -10.20 15.11
C GLU A 210 5.75 -9.55 13.81
N SER A 211 4.51 -9.84 13.42
CA SER A 211 3.89 -9.29 12.23
C SER A 211 3.69 -7.75 12.32
N ALA A 212 3.27 -7.26 13.49
CA ALA A 212 3.12 -5.84 13.76
C ALA A 212 4.46 -5.09 13.74
N GLU A 213 5.50 -5.67 14.33
CA GLU A 213 6.86 -5.12 14.31
C GLU A 213 7.46 -5.11 12.90
N SER A 214 7.25 -6.19 12.15
CA SER A 214 7.68 -6.29 10.75
C SER A 214 7.04 -5.17 9.91
N ALA A 215 5.73 -5.01 9.99
CA ALA A 215 5.01 -3.93 9.29
C ALA A 215 5.53 -2.55 9.71
N PHE A 216 5.69 -2.32 11.03
CA PHE A 216 6.21 -1.06 11.56
C PHE A 216 7.66 -0.81 11.16
N THR A 217 8.49 -1.83 11.02
CA THR A 217 9.86 -1.70 10.50
C THR A 217 9.84 -1.27 9.04
N GLY A 218 8.92 -1.84 8.24
CA GLY A 218 8.74 -1.50 6.84
C GLY A 218 8.39 -0.03 6.59
N HIS A 219 7.68 0.64 7.53
CA HIS A 219 7.31 2.05 7.36
C HIS A 219 8.53 2.97 7.22
N LYS A 220 9.68 2.63 7.84
CA LYS A 220 10.90 3.45 7.79
C LYS A 220 11.41 3.66 6.37
N PHE A 221 11.27 2.65 5.52
CA PHE A 221 11.63 2.75 4.11
C PHE A 221 10.77 3.79 3.36
N TYR A 222 9.52 3.98 3.80
CA TYR A 222 8.56 4.94 3.23
C TYR A 222 8.45 6.24 4.03
N SER A 223 9.36 6.47 4.98
CA SER A 223 9.39 7.69 5.78
C SER A 223 9.71 8.92 4.93
N ARG A 224 9.22 10.08 5.39
CA ARG A 224 9.52 11.36 4.73
C ARG A 224 11.02 11.63 4.61
N GLU A 225 11.79 11.22 5.62
CA GLU A 225 13.24 11.39 5.63
C GLU A 225 13.89 10.55 4.51
N HIS A 226 13.57 9.26 4.43
CA HIS A 226 14.17 8.37 3.43
C HIS A 226 13.75 8.75 2.01
N VAL A 227 12.45 8.90 1.76
CA VAL A 227 11.93 9.26 0.42
C VAL A 227 12.39 10.66 0.02
N GLY A 228 12.49 11.60 0.98
CA GLY A 228 13.04 12.93 0.74
C GLY A 228 14.50 12.91 0.27
N LYS A 229 15.33 12.01 0.84
CA LYS A 229 16.70 11.78 0.35
C LYS A 229 16.72 11.22 -1.08
N MET A 230 15.80 10.29 -1.42
CA MET A 230 15.69 9.78 -2.80
C MET A 230 15.32 10.87 -3.79
N TRP A 231 14.37 11.75 -3.45
CA TRP A 231 14.03 12.91 -4.28
C TRP A 231 15.19 13.88 -4.44
N LYS A 232 15.95 14.14 -3.37
CA LYS A 232 17.13 15.01 -3.42
C LYS A 232 18.17 14.45 -4.40
N ILE A 233 18.52 13.18 -4.26
CA ILE A 233 19.47 12.50 -5.16
C ILE A 233 19.00 12.55 -6.62
N PHE A 234 17.71 12.31 -6.86
CA PHE A 234 17.12 12.39 -8.18
C PHE A 234 17.27 13.78 -8.81
N TYR A 235 16.93 14.84 -8.08
CA TYR A 235 17.05 16.21 -8.58
C TYR A 235 18.51 16.63 -8.75
N GLU A 236 19.41 16.26 -7.84
CA GLU A 236 20.86 16.54 -8.00
C GLU A 236 21.40 15.92 -9.29
N ARG A 237 21.01 14.67 -9.60
CA ARG A 237 21.36 14.03 -10.87
C ARG A 237 20.81 14.81 -12.07
N VAL A 238 19.52 15.14 -12.05
CA VAL A 238 18.88 15.89 -13.15
C VAL A 238 19.57 17.24 -13.39
N PHE A 239 19.90 17.98 -12.34
CA PHE A 239 20.61 19.26 -12.46
C PHE A 239 22.02 19.11 -13.01
N GLN A 240 22.76 18.06 -12.64
CA GLN A 240 24.07 17.78 -13.18
C GLN A 240 24.02 17.46 -14.68
N GLU A 241 23.14 16.54 -15.07
CA GLU A 241 22.96 16.13 -16.48
C GLU A 241 22.51 17.32 -17.38
N GLU A 242 21.62 18.18 -16.88
CA GLU A 242 21.20 19.40 -17.60
C GLU A 242 22.32 20.46 -17.66
N GLY A 243 23.10 20.61 -16.59
CA GLY A 243 24.26 21.50 -16.57
C GLY A 243 25.35 21.06 -17.57
N GLU A 244 25.59 19.77 -17.70
CA GLU A 244 26.50 19.20 -18.67
C GLU A 244 26.02 19.38 -20.11
N LYS A 245 24.72 19.18 -20.39
CA LYS A 245 24.13 19.45 -21.72
C LYS A 245 24.29 20.91 -22.11
N ASN A 246 23.92 21.83 -21.23
CA ASN A 246 24.03 23.27 -21.48
C ASN A 246 25.48 23.75 -21.56
N GLY A 247 26.42 23.07 -20.85
CA GLY A 247 27.85 23.31 -20.94
C GLY A 247 28.54 22.65 -22.16
N ALA A 248 27.94 21.56 -22.70
CA ALA A 248 28.44 20.84 -23.87
C ALA A 248 28.04 21.47 -25.20
N GLU A 249 26.97 22.28 -25.22
CA GLU A 249 26.76 23.20 -26.35
C GLU A 249 27.91 24.23 -26.50
N SER A 250 28.72 24.39 -25.45
CA SER A 250 29.92 25.23 -25.50
C SER A 250 31.25 24.46 -25.63
N ARG A 251 31.29 23.13 -25.53
CA ARG A 251 32.50 22.31 -25.72
C ARG A 251 32.17 20.88 -26.16
N HIS A 252 32.58 20.50 -27.36
CA HIS A 252 32.65 19.10 -27.76
C HIS A 252 33.68 18.34 -26.88
N SER A 253 33.26 17.30 -26.20
CA SER A 253 33.88 15.96 -26.15
C SER A 253 33.75 15.22 -24.82
N ALA A 254 33.42 13.94 -24.96
CA ALA A 254 33.81 12.73 -24.21
C ALA A 254 33.12 12.37 -22.90
N SER A 255 32.28 11.37 -23.00
CA SER A 255 32.18 10.03 -22.35
C SER A 255 32.61 9.87 -20.87
N ASP A 256 31.73 9.46 -19.98
CA ASP A 256 31.68 8.09 -19.49
C ASP A 256 30.43 7.91 -18.56
N GLY A 257 29.60 6.96 -18.90
CA GLY A 257 28.39 6.68 -18.17
C GLY A 257 28.55 5.54 -17.16
N SER A 258 28.47 5.82 -15.89
CA SER A 258 28.28 4.78 -14.87
C SER A 258 26.79 4.66 -14.50
N VAL A 259 26.16 3.62 -15.02
CA VAL A 259 24.84 3.18 -14.63
C VAL A 259 24.92 2.60 -13.22
N ILE A 260 24.27 3.23 -12.25
CA ILE A 260 24.07 2.60 -10.95
C ILE A 260 22.91 1.59 -11.07
N LEU A 261 23.28 0.34 -11.34
CA LEU A 261 22.36 -0.80 -11.34
C LEU A 261 21.95 -1.11 -9.90
N TRP A 262 20.67 -1.27 -9.68
CA TRP A 262 20.00 -1.49 -8.40
C TRP A 262 20.26 -2.87 -7.76
N GLU A 263 21.02 -3.75 -8.39
CA GLU A 263 21.16 -5.15 -7.95
C GLU A 263 22.01 -5.37 -6.70
N ASP A 264 22.87 -4.43 -6.29
CA ASP A 264 23.88 -4.70 -5.24
C ASP A 264 23.64 -4.04 -3.86
N LYS A 265 22.50 -3.39 -3.61
CA LYS A 265 22.29 -2.67 -2.33
C LYS A 265 21.20 -3.20 -1.42
N LYS A 266 20.87 -4.50 -1.45
CA LYS A 266 20.01 -5.14 -0.42
C LYS A 266 20.61 -5.13 0.99
N GLN A 267 21.89 -4.78 1.17
CA GLN A 267 22.60 -4.90 2.46
C GLN A 267 23.00 -3.58 3.14
N GLN A 268 22.72 -2.42 2.59
CA GLN A 268 23.21 -1.15 3.18
C GLN A 268 22.16 -0.28 3.87
N TYR A 269 20.89 -0.68 3.95
CA TYR A 269 19.83 0.13 4.56
C TYR A 269 18.88 -0.68 5.49
N ILE A 270 19.47 -1.64 6.26
CA ILE A 270 18.82 -2.21 7.44
C ILE A 270 19.44 -1.60 8.70
#